data_ee48967636c4ac2a5754f3e27f4b231d
#
_entry.id   ee48967636c4ac2a5754f3e27f4b231d
#
_cell.length_a   1.000
_cell.length_b   1.000
_cell.length_c   1.000
_cell.angle_alpha   90.00
_cell.angle_beta   90.00
_cell.angle_gamma   90.00
#
_symmetry.space_group_name_H-M   'P 1'
#
loop_
_entity.id
_entity.type
_entity.pdbx_description
1 polymer ?
#
loop_
_entity_poly.entity_id
_entity_poly.type
_entity_poly.pdbx_seq_one_letter_code
_entity_poly.pdbx_strand_id
1 'polypeptide(L)'
;MIIVCIKGGLGNQLFEYCRYHGLLRQHNNHGVYLHYDRRRTKQHGGVWLDKAFQITLPNEPLGVKLLVLMLKTLRRLHLFKRLYREEDPRAVLIDDYSQHKQHITNAAEILKFRPFEQLDYADEIQAAPFAVSVHVRRGDYLLPANKSNFGVCSVHYYLSAAVAVRERHPEARFFVFSDDIEWAKENLNLPNCVFVEHAQAQPDHADLYLMSLCKGHIIANSTFSFWGAYLSKGSSAIAIYPKQWFAEPTWNVPDIFPAHWMAL
;
A
#
# COMPACT_ATOMS: atom_id res chain seq x y z
N MET A 1 25.38 3.14 -10.69
CA MET A 1 24.08 2.95 -11.36
C MET A 1 23.22 2.06 -10.48
N ILE A 2 21.98 2.49 -10.18
CA ILE A 2 21.01 1.76 -9.36
C ILE A 2 19.71 1.64 -10.15
N ILE A 3 19.08 0.48 -10.11
CA ILE A 3 17.81 0.21 -10.81
C ILE A 3 16.82 -0.28 -9.77
N VAL A 4 15.67 0.41 -9.64
CA VAL A 4 14.57 0.03 -8.77
C VAL A 4 13.47 -0.61 -9.60
N CYS A 5 13.01 -1.81 -9.21
CA CYS A 5 11.92 -2.50 -9.89
C CYS A 5 10.56 -2.05 -9.36
N ILE A 6 9.66 -1.64 -10.26
CA ILE A 6 8.23 -1.41 -9.97
C ILE A 6 7.46 -2.69 -10.28
N LYS A 7 6.77 -3.24 -9.26
CA LYS A 7 6.04 -4.52 -9.36
C LYS A 7 4.88 -4.61 -8.35
N GLY A 8 4.06 -5.64 -8.49
CA GLY A 8 2.92 -5.87 -7.60
C GLY A 8 1.78 -4.86 -7.78
N GLY A 9 0.90 -4.79 -6.81
CA GLY A 9 -0.22 -3.85 -6.75
C GLY A 9 0.22 -2.44 -6.35
N LEU A 10 -0.72 -1.47 -6.45
CA LEU A 10 -0.46 -0.05 -6.20
C LEU A 10 0.26 0.22 -4.87
N GLY A 11 -0.16 -0.43 -3.77
CA GLY A 11 0.49 -0.23 -2.47
C GLY A 11 1.98 -0.58 -2.47
N ASN A 12 2.39 -1.64 -3.16
CA ASN A 12 3.80 -2.00 -3.31
C ASN A 12 4.53 -1.02 -4.24
N GLN A 13 3.91 -0.64 -5.35
CA GLN A 13 4.46 0.33 -6.30
C GLN A 13 4.78 1.68 -5.62
N LEU A 14 3.99 2.10 -4.63
CA LEU A 14 4.22 3.32 -3.88
C LEU A 14 5.50 3.25 -3.01
N PHE A 15 5.76 2.13 -2.34
CA PHE A 15 7.01 1.93 -1.60
C PHE A 15 8.23 1.96 -2.52
N GLU A 16 8.16 1.24 -3.64
CA GLU A 16 9.23 1.16 -4.62
C GLU A 16 9.51 2.53 -5.26
N TYR A 17 8.46 3.30 -5.56
CA TYR A 17 8.59 4.65 -6.09
C TYR A 17 9.19 5.64 -5.07
N CYS A 18 8.77 5.56 -3.81
CA CYS A 18 9.37 6.37 -2.74
C CYS A 18 10.86 6.05 -2.57
N ARG A 19 11.24 4.76 -2.62
CA ARG A 19 12.65 4.34 -2.61
C ARG A 19 13.42 4.92 -3.79
N TYR A 20 12.89 4.81 -5.01
CA TYR A 20 13.48 5.41 -6.21
C TYR A 20 13.71 6.91 -6.03
N HIS A 21 12.70 7.64 -5.56
CA HIS A 21 12.78 9.08 -5.38
C HIS A 21 13.80 9.48 -4.30
N GLY A 22 13.89 8.72 -3.21
CA GLY A 22 14.92 8.89 -2.18
C GLY A 22 16.33 8.70 -2.74
N LEU A 23 16.54 7.68 -3.55
CA LEU A 23 17.82 7.43 -4.22
C LEU A 23 18.18 8.52 -5.23
N LEU A 24 17.22 9.04 -5.99
CA LEU A 24 17.44 10.17 -6.89
C LEU A 24 18.01 11.37 -6.13
N ARG A 25 17.41 11.73 -4.98
CA ARG A 25 17.92 12.82 -4.11
C ARG A 25 19.35 12.54 -3.62
N GLN A 26 19.62 11.33 -3.16
CA GLN A 26 20.96 10.92 -2.66
C GLN A 26 22.04 10.98 -3.74
N HIS A 27 21.68 10.71 -4.99
CA HIS A 27 22.59 10.68 -6.13
C HIS A 27 22.49 11.89 -7.05
N ASN A 28 21.95 13.04 -6.58
CA ASN A 28 21.79 14.27 -7.34
C ASN A 28 21.12 14.05 -8.71
N ASN A 29 20.10 13.18 -8.75
CA ASN A 29 19.35 12.78 -9.94
C ASN A 29 20.15 12.03 -11.01
N HIS A 30 21.31 11.46 -10.66
CA HIS A 30 22.14 10.73 -11.63
C HIS A 30 22.22 9.24 -11.32
N GLY A 31 22.23 8.43 -12.37
CA GLY A 31 22.52 7.01 -12.29
C GLY A 31 21.46 6.15 -11.58
N VAL A 32 20.25 6.66 -11.34
CA VAL A 32 19.14 5.91 -10.77
C VAL A 32 18.02 5.77 -11.81
N TYR A 33 17.54 4.55 -11.99
CA TYR A 33 16.58 4.20 -13.03
C TYR A 33 15.41 3.38 -12.47
N LEU A 34 14.26 3.44 -13.15
CA LEU A 34 13.13 2.54 -12.91
C LEU A 34 13.13 1.42 -13.95
N HIS A 35 12.80 0.22 -13.47
CA HIS A 35 12.43 -0.92 -14.30
C HIS A 35 10.99 -1.32 -14.00
N TYR A 36 10.15 -1.39 -15.03
CA TYR A 36 8.73 -1.78 -14.89
C TYR A 36 8.58 -3.28 -15.14
N ASP A 37 8.41 -4.07 -14.10
CA ASP A 37 8.16 -5.52 -14.23
C ASP A 37 6.72 -5.77 -14.70
N ARG A 38 6.52 -5.68 -16.00
CA ARG A 38 5.20 -5.80 -16.64
C ARG A 38 4.48 -7.11 -16.32
N ARG A 39 5.20 -8.19 -16.04
CA ARG A 39 4.60 -9.47 -15.69
C ARG A 39 3.96 -9.41 -14.30
N ARG A 40 4.67 -8.86 -13.32
CA ARG A 40 4.19 -8.76 -11.94
C ARG A 40 3.17 -7.64 -11.74
N THR A 41 3.26 -6.55 -12.49
CA THR A 41 2.26 -5.48 -12.44
C THR A 41 0.97 -5.87 -13.16
N LYS A 42 1.04 -6.63 -14.26
CA LYS A 42 -0.15 -7.06 -15.04
C LYS A 42 -1.17 -7.83 -14.19
N GLN A 43 -0.71 -8.62 -13.23
CA GLN A 43 -1.58 -9.36 -12.30
C GLN A 43 -2.46 -8.43 -11.44
N HIS A 44 -2.07 -7.16 -11.32
CA HIS A 44 -2.76 -6.12 -10.55
C HIS A 44 -3.21 -4.95 -11.45
N GLY A 45 -3.53 -5.21 -12.72
CA GLY A 45 -4.02 -4.19 -13.65
C GLY A 45 -2.97 -3.27 -14.25
N GLY A 46 -1.67 -3.46 -13.95
CA GLY A 46 -0.57 -2.68 -14.52
C GLY A 46 0.12 -1.72 -13.55
N VAL A 47 0.77 -0.70 -14.11
CA VAL A 47 1.35 0.40 -13.32
C VAL A 47 0.28 1.46 -13.10
N TRP A 48 0.07 1.84 -11.84
CA TRP A 48 -0.99 2.76 -11.41
C TRP A 48 -0.47 4.10 -10.89
N LEU A 49 0.83 4.24 -10.71
CA LEU A 49 1.46 5.40 -10.07
C LEU A 49 1.08 6.73 -10.72
N ASP A 50 1.25 6.84 -12.03
CA ASP A 50 0.95 8.05 -12.80
C ASP A 50 -0.54 8.25 -13.10
N LYS A 51 -1.35 7.21 -12.91
CA LYS A 51 -2.81 7.28 -12.99
C LYS A 51 -3.42 7.82 -11.71
N ALA A 52 -2.90 7.38 -10.56
CA ALA A 52 -3.40 7.75 -9.24
C ALA A 52 -2.82 9.09 -8.73
N PHE A 53 -1.57 9.39 -9.08
CA PHE A 53 -0.83 10.52 -8.54
C PHE A 53 -0.34 11.50 -9.62
N GLN A 54 -0.08 12.75 -9.23
CA GLN A 54 0.45 13.82 -10.09
C GLN A 54 1.96 13.65 -10.27
N ILE A 55 2.37 12.50 -10.78
CA ILE A 55 3.76 12.16 -11.06
C ILE A 55 3.94 11.84 -12.55
N THR A 56 5.16 12.04 -13.03
CA THR A 56 5.56 11.63 -14.38
C THR A 56 6.57 10.50 -14.25
N LEU A 57 6.22 9.34 -14.81
CA LEU A 57 7.11 8.19 -14.79
C LEU A 57 8.15 8.31 -15.92
N PRO A 58 9.45 8.12 -15.63
CA PRO A 58 10.47 8.18 -16.66
C PRO A 58 10.35 6.99 -17.62
N ASN A 59 10.74 7.23 -18.88
CA ASN A 59 10.90 6.14 -19.83
C ASN A 59 12.05 5.20 -19.38
N GLU A 60 11.82 3.91 -19.54
CA GLU A 60 12.84 2.90 -19.25
C GLU A 60 13.79 2.76 -20.45
N PRO A 61 15.09 3.09 -20.30
CA PRO A 61 16.07 2.93 -21.38
C PRO A 61 16.25 1.45 -21.76
N LEU A 62 16.48 1.16 -23.06
CA LEU A 62 16.69 -0.20 -23.54
C LEU A 62 17.87 -0.88 -22.83
N GLY A 63 18.94 -0.15 -22.57
CA GLY A 63 20.11 -0.66 -21.84
C GLY A 63 19.77 -1.12 -20.42
N VAL A 64 18.86 -0.41 -19.73
CA VAL A 64 18.36 -0.81 -18.40
C VAL A 64 17.58 -2.12 -18.49
N LYS A 65 16.69 -2.27 -19.49
CA LYS A 65 15.94 -3.53 -19.70
C LYS A 65 16.87 -4.73 -19.91
N LEU A 66 17.86 -4.57 -20.77
CA LEU A 66 18.83 -5.63 -21.06
C LEU A 66 19.67 -5.99 -19.82
N LEU A 67 20.12 -4.98 -19.09
CA LEU A 67 20.88 -5.18 -17.85
C LEU A 67 20.04 -5.90 -16.78
N VAL A 68 18.78 -5.52 -16.60
CA VAL A 68 17.88 -6.20 -15.65
C VAL A 68 17.66 -7.65 -16.04
N LEU A 69 17.49 -7.94 -17.33
CA LEU A 69 17.36 -9.32 -17.82
C LEU A 69 18.60 -10.14 -17.47
N MET A 70 19.79 -9.58 -17.73
CA MET A 70 21.06 -10.20 -17.36
C MET A 70 21.18 -10.43 -15.85
N LEU A 71 20.90 -9.42 -15.03
CA LEU A 71 20.99 -9.52 -13.57
C LEU A 71 19.98 -10.54 -12.99
N LYS A 72 18.75 -10.59 -13.53
CA LYS A 72 17.76 -11.61 -13.14
C LYS A 72 18.22 -13.02 -13.53
N THR A 73 18.91 -13.18 -14.65
CA THR A 73 19.52 -14.46 -15.05
C THR A 73 20.66 -14.85 -14.12
N LEU A 74 21.58 -13.94 -13.82
CA LEU A 74 22.67 -14.15 -12.86
C LEU A 74 22.14 -14.52 -11.47
N ARG A 75 21.03 -13.88 -11.04
CA ARG A 75 20.35 -14.20 -9.78
C ARG A 75 19.82 -15.64 -9.76
N ARG A 76 19.22 -16.11 -10.86
CA ARG A 76 18.75 -17.51 -10.99
C ARG A 76 19.89 -18.51 -10.90
N LEU A 77 21.06 -18.15 -11.43
CA LEU A 77 22.27 -18.95 -11.38
C LEU A 77 23.06 -18.79 -10.06
N HIS A 78 22.51 -18.00 -9.11
CA HIS A 78 23.17 -17.66 -7.83
C HIS A 78 24.53 -16.98 -7.96
N LEU A 79 24.84 -16.38 -9.12
CA LEU A 79 26.09 -15.68 -9.41
C LEU A 79 25.97 -14.19 -9.00
N PHE A 80 27.10 -13.59 -8.61
CA PHE A 80 27.22 -12.15 -8.32
C PHE A 80 26.18 -11.61 -7.35
N LYS A 81 25.92 -12.31 -6.25
CA LYS A 81 24.88 -11.99 -5.25
C LYS A 81 24.89 -10.54 -4.75
N ARG A 82 26.06 -9.88 -4.73
CA ARG A 82 26.25 -8.49 -4.30
C ARG A 82 25.51 -7.49 -5.19
N LEU A 83 25.27 -7.79 -6.45
CA LEU A 83 24.64 -6.86 -7.40
C LEU A 83 23.10 -6.73 -7.22
N TYR A 84 22.49 -7.65 -6.44
CA TYR A 84 21.03 -7.70 -6.23
C TYR A 84 20.63 -7.99 -4.77
N ARG A 85 21.55 -7.86 -3.80
CA ARG A 85 21.22 -7.82 -2.38
C ARG A 85 21.04 -6.37 -1.97
N GLU A 86 19.86 -6.00 -1.49
CA GLU A 86 19.54 -4.64 -1.11
C GLU A 86 20.50 -4.06 -0.06
N GLU A 87 20.95 -4.90 0.86
CA GLU A 87 21.87 -4.53 1.96
C GLU A 87 23.30 -4.27 1.49
N ASP A 88 23.68 -4.67 0.27
CA ASP A 88 25.03 -4.44 -0.26
C ASP A 88 25.09 -3.03 -0.90
N PRO A 89 26.00 -2.15 -0.45
CA PRO A 89 26.16 -0.81 -1.04
C PRO A 89 26.55 -0.82 -2.52
N ARG A 90 26.91 -1.97 -3.07
CA ARG A 90 27.21 -2.17 -4.51
C ARG A 90 26.03 -2.74 -5.28
N ALA A 91 24.86 -2.88 -4.65
CA ALA A 91 23.68 -3.37 -5.33
C ALA A 91 23.33 -2.47 -6.51
N VAL A 92 23.18 -3.10 -7.69
CA VAL A 92 22.74 -2.43 -8.92
C VAL A 92 21.25 -2.60 -9.13
N LEU A 93 20.69 -3.74 -8.72
CA LEU A 93 19.26 -4.07 -8.88
C LEU A 93 18.60 -4.20 -7.53
N ILE A 94 17.65 -3.31 -7.24
CA ILE A 94 16.74 -3.38 -6.11
C ILE A 94 15.44 -4.01 -6.62
N ASP A 95 15.22 -5.27 -6.28
CA ASP A 95 14.06 -6.09 -6.71
C ASP A 95 13.36 -6.71 -5.49
N ASP A 96 13.17 -5.91 -4.45
CA ASP A 96 12.30 -6.19 -3.31
C ASP A 96 11.13 -5.21 -3.28
N TYR A 97 10.32 -5.23 -2.23
CA TYR A 97 9.18 -4.32 -2.08
C TYR A 97 9.53 -3.03 -1.34
N SER A 98 10.77 -2.87 -0.91
CA SER A 98 11.29 -1.66 -0.23
C SER A 98 10.40 -1.16 0.94
N GLN A 99 9.74 -2.10 1.63
CA GLN A 99 8.79 -1.82 2.71
C GLN A 99 9.54 -1.47 4.00
N HIS A 100 10.07 -0.26 4.06
CA HIS A 100 10.77 0.25 5.24
C HIS A 100 10.48 1.74 5.44
N LYS A 101 10.25 2.15 6.69
CA LYS A 101 9.89 3.54 7.05
C LYS A 101 10.88 4.59 6.56
N GLN A 102 12.18 4.28 6.50
CA GLN A 102 13.19 5.21 5.99
C GLN A 102 12.98 5.61 4.53
N HIS A 103 12.28 4.77 3.73
CA HIS A 103 12.07 5.03 2.30
C HIS A 103 10.86 5.91 2.03
N ILE A 104 9.97 6.09 3.01
CA ILE A 104 8.68 6.78 2.84
C ILE A 104 8.60 8.13 3.55
N THR A 105 9.66 8.59 4.18
CA THR A 105 9.68 9.85 4.96
C THR A 105 9.17 11.07 4.20
N ASN A 106 9.37 11.12 2.88
CA ASN A 106 8.94 12.22 2.02
C ASN A 106 7.71 11.87 1.15
N ALA A 107 7.00 10.78 1.48
CA ALA A 107 5.90 10.31 0.64
C ALA A 107 4.79 11.36 0.47
N ALA A 108 4.41 12.08 1.53
CA ALA A 108 3.39 13.12 1.47
C ALA A 108 3.76 14.29 0.55
N GLU A 109 5.04 14.56 0.33
CA GLU A 109 5.52 15.61 -0.58
C GLU A 109 5.41 15.18 -2.04
N ILE A 110 5.72 13.89 -2.34
CA ILE A 110 5.85 13.37 -3.70
C ILE A 110 4.58 12.69 -4.21
N LEU A 111 3.74 12.17 -3.31
CA LEU A 111 2.52 11.44 -3.64
C LEU A 111 1.29 12.34 -3.47
N LYS A 112 1.02 13.18 -4.46
CA LYS A 112 -0.19 14.00 -4.52
C LYS A 112 -1.19 13.35 -5.43
N PHE A 113 -2.35 12.99 -4.91
CA PHE A 113 -3.42 12.41 -5.72
C PHE A 113 -3.79 13.30 -6.91
N ARG A 114 -4.14 12.67 -8.02
CA ARG A 114 -4.85 13.36 -9.09
C ARG A 114 -6.25 13.74 -8.61
N PRO A 115 -6.80 14.86 -9.06
CA PRO A 115 -8.18 15.23 -8.74
C PRO A 115 -9.14 14.20 -9.32
N PHE A 116 -10.23 13.94 -8.60
CA PHE A 116 -11.39 13.24 -9.12
C PHE A 116 -12.46 14.28 -9.47
N GLU A 117 -13.09 14.14 -10.62
CA GLU A 117 -14.18 15.05 -11.03
C GLU A 117 -15.43 14.80 -10.20
N GLN A 118 -15.73 13.53 -9.93
CA GLN A 118 -16.84 13.12 -9.10
C GLN A 118 -16.49 11.79 -8.41
N LEU A 119 -16.69 11.72 -7.13
CA LEU A 119 -16.36 10.52 -6.36
C LEU A 119 -17.43 10.30 -5.28
N ASP A 120 -18.13 9.18 -5.39
CA ASP A 120 -19.10 8.75 -4.40
C ASP A 120 -18.45 8.73 -3.00
N TYR A 121 -19.22 9.04 -1.98
CA TYR A 121 -18.82 9.08 -0.57
C TYR A 121 -17.82 10.16 -0.14
N ALA A 122 -17.18 10.90 -1.04
CA ALA A 122 -16.17 11.89 -0.65
C ALA A 122 -16.75 12.98 0.28
N ASP A 123 -17.90 13.54 -0.09
CA ASP A 123 -18.61 14.56 0.71
C ASP A 123 -19.11 13.98 2.03
N GLU A 124 -19.62 12.75 2.03
CA GLU A 124 -20.12 12.07 3.21
C GLU A 124 -19.00 11.78 4.23
N ILE A 125 -17.82 11.35 3.75
CA ILE A 125 -16.62 11.14 4.56
C ILE A 125 -16.15 12.47 5.18
N GLN A 126 -16.10 13.54 4.38
CA GLN A 126 -15.67 14.85 4.85
C GLN A 126 -16.63 15.50 5.83
N ALA A 127 -17.94 15.27 5.65
CA ALA A 127 -19.00 15.78 6.55
C ALA A 127 -19.08 15.00 7.87
N ALA A 128 -18.56 13.78 7.93
CA ALA A 128 -18.61 12.97 9.15
C ALA A 128 -17.79 13.61 10.28
N PRO A 129 -18.31 13.69 11.51
CA PRO A 129 -17.59 14.26 12.65
C PRO A 129 -16.22 13.63 12.86
N PHE A 130 -16.17 12.28 12.80
CA PHE A 130 -14.95 11.49 12.84
C PHE A 130 -15.08 10.28 11.90
N ALA A 131 -14.69 10.48 10.62
CA ALA A 131 -14.68 9.41 9.62
C ALA A 131 -13.54 8.43 9.90
N VAL A 132 -13.85 7.13 9.87
CA VAL A 132 -12.88 6.04 10.06
C VAL A 132 -12.95 5.09 8.89
N SER A 133 -11.85 4.91 8.17
CA SER A 133 -11.76 3.87 7.14
C SER A 133 -11.53 2.50 7.78
N VAL A 134 -12.28 1.51 7.35
CA VAL A 134 -12.08 0.09 7.70
C VAL A 134 -11.79 -0.65 6.40
N HIS A 135 -10.57 -1.14 6.24
CA HIS A 135 -10.23 -1.89 5.04
C HIS A 135 -10.19 -3.39 5.31
N VAL A 136 -10.94 -4.13 4.52
CA VAL A 136 -11.04 -5.60 4.59
C VAL A 136 -10.42 -6.19 3.33
N ARG A 137 -9.34 -6.95 3.48
CA ARG A 137 -8.65 -7.63 2.37
C ARG A 137 -8.85 -9.12 2.48
N ARG A 138 -9.47 -9.72 1.46
CA ARG A 138 -9.79 -11.15 1.42
C ARG A 138 -9.50 -11.78 0.06
N GLY A 139 -10.01 -11.25 -1.01
CA GLY A 139 -9.95 -11.68 -2.41
C GLY A 139 -8.83 -12.68 -2.73
N ASP A 140 -7.74 -12.20 -3.25
CA ASP A 140 -6.56 -13.01 -3.60
C ASP A 140 -5.87 -13.67 -2.39
N TYR A 141 -6.08 -13.16 -1.15
CA TYR A 141 -5.52 -13.75 0.07
C TYR A 141 -6.16 -15.09 0.45
N LEU A 142 -7.37 -15.36 -0.01
CA LEU A 142 -8.05 -16.65 0.18
C LEU A 142 -7.59 -17.72 -0.81
N LEU A 143 -6.88 -17.35 -1.87
CA LEU A 143 -6.34 -18.31 -2.82
C LEU A 143 -5.34 -19.25 -2.13
N PRO A 144 -5.34 -20.58 -2.45
CA PRO A 144 -4.46 -21.54 -1.77
C PRO A 144 -2.98 -21.15 -1.75
N ALA A 145 -2.49 -20.53 -2.84
CA ALA A 145 -1.10 -20.10 -2.96
C ALA A 145 -0.74 -18.91 -2.01
N ASN A 146 -1.72 -18.15 -1.57
CA ASN A 146 -1.53 -16.93 -0.77
C ASN A 146 -1.94 -17.11 0.69
N LYS A 147 -2.93 -17.97 0.95
CA LYS A 147 -3.56 -18.14 2.27
C LYS A 147 -2.56 -18.52 3.36
N SER A 148 -1.63 -19.40 3.05
CA SER A 148 -0.59 -19.84 3.98
C SER A 148 0.43 -18.75 4.32
N ASN A 149 0.63 -17.81 3.40
CA ASN A 149 1.64 -16.77 3.51
C ASN A 149 1.08 -15.48 4.15
N PHE A 150 -0.02 -14.97 3.60
CA PHE A 150 -0.58 -13.68 4.02
C PHE A 150 -1.60 -13.83 5.14
N GLY A 151 -2.52 -14.81 5.04
CA GLY A 151 -3.68 -14.89 5.94
C GLY A 151 -4.67 -13.76 5.71
N VAL A 152 -5.76 -13.78 6.47
CA VAL A 152 -6.76 -12.70 6.49
C VAL A 152 -7.01 -12.27 7.93
N CYS A 153 -7.30 -10.98 8.14
CA CYS A 153 -7.66 -10.48 9.46
C CYS A 153 -9.01 -11.08 9.91
N SER A 154 -9.10 -11.44 11.19
CA SER A 154 -10.31 -12.01 11.75
C SER A 154 -11.41 -10.97 11.96
N VAL A 155 -12.66 -11.40 12.04
CA VAL A 155 -13.79 -10.55 12.46
C VAL A 155 -13.51 -9.91 13.83
N HIS A 156 -12.94 -10.69 14.75
CA HIS A 156 -12.59 -10.23 16.09
C HIS A 156 -11.62 -9.04 16.05
N TYR A 157 -10.63 -9.06 15.17
CA TYR A 157 -9.70 -7.92 14.98
C TYR A 157 -10.47 -6.64 14.63
N TYR A 158 -11.36 -6.67 13.63
CA TYR A 158 -12.11 -5.49 13.19
C TYR A 158 -13.03 -4.96 14.26
N LEU A 159 -13.75 -5.85 14.96
CA LEU A 159 -14.67 -5.45 16.03
C LEU A 159 -13.91 -4.86 17.23
N SER A 160 -12.81 -5.47 17.65
CA SER A 160 -11.97 -4.95 18.74
C SER A 160 -11.34 -3.61 18.40
N ALA A 161 -10.89 -3.44 17.15
CA ALA A 161 -10.36 -2.17 16.67
C ALA A 161 -11.45 -1.07 16.66
N ALA A 162 -12.67 -1.39 16.23
CA ALA A 162 -13.78 -0.45 16.25
C ALA A 162 -14.16 -0.02 17.67
N VAL A 163 -14.14 -0.94 18.65
CA VAL A 163 -14.31 -0.61 20.07
C VAL A 163 -13.26 0.38 20.53
N ALA A 164 -11.96 0.10 20.28
CA ALA A 164 -10.85 0.96 20.66
C ALA A 164 -10.92 2.36 20.02
N VAL A 165 -11.44 2.47 18.78
CA VAL A 165 -11.73 3.75 18.15
C VAL A 165 -12.83 4.49 18.90
N ARG A 166 -13.96 3.84 19.18
CA ARG A 166 -15.15 4.47 19.81
C ARG A 166 -14.93 4.89 21.25
N GLU A 167 -14.03 4.23 21.97
CA GLU A 167 -13.64 4.68 23.32
C GLU A 167 -13.04 6.09 23.30
N ARG A 168 -12.38 6.48 22.22
CA ARG A 168 -11.76 7.81 22.03
C ARG A 168 -12.63 8.76 21.23
N HIS A 169 -13.43 8.23 20.32
CA HIS A 169 -14.27 8.94 19.36
C HIS A 169 -15.65 8.29 19.31
N PRO A 170 -16.53 8.54 20.31
CA PRO A 170 -17.88 7.97 20.36
C PRO A 170 -18.74 8.30 19.13
N GLU A 171 -18.45 9.44 18.48
CA GLU A 171 -19.10 9.94 17.26
C GLU A 171 -18.59 9.28 15.98
N ALA A 172 -17.65 8.34 16.06
CA ALA A 172 -17.01 7.73 14.91
C ALA A 172 -18.03 7.11 13.94
N ARG A 173 -17.83 7.40 12.65
CA ARG A 173 -18.57 6.80 11.55
C ARG A 173 -17.59 5.97 10.70
N PHE A 174 -17.93 4.69 10.52
CA PHE A 174 -17.06 3.74 9.84
C PHE A 174 -17.42 3.64 8.36
N PHE A 175 -16.43 3.75 7.49
CA PHE A 175 -16.54 3.54 6.05
C PHE A 175 -15.75 2.27 5.71
N VAL A 176 -16.46 1.23 5.29
CA VAL A 176 -15.89 -0.11 5.04
C VAL A 176 -15.57 -0.26 3.56
N PHE A 177 -14.31 -0.50 3.28
CA PHE A 177 -13.75 -0.77 1.94
C PHE A 177 -13.33 -2.22 1.86
N SER A 178 -13.72 -2.94 0.82
CA SER A 178 -13.39 -4.37 0.70
C SER A 178 -13.38 -4.85 -0.74
N ASP A 179 -12.49 -5.79 -1.04
CA ASP A 179 -12.53 -6.62 -2.24
C ASP A 179 -13.51 -7.82 -2.13
N ASP A 180 -14.18 -7.96 -0.97
CA ASP A 180 -15.21 -8.95 -0.65
C ASP A 180 -16.29 -8.26 0.20
N ILE A 181 -17.04 -7.34 -0.44
CA ILE A 181 -17.96 -6.44 0.29
C ILE A 181 -19.15 -7.19 0.88
N GLU A 182 -19.64 -8.24 0.20
CA GLU A 182 -20.76 -9.04 0.71
C GLU A 182 -20.37 -9.77 2.00
N TRP A 183 -19.18 -10.36 2.03
CA TRP A 183 -18.67 -10.94 3.27
C TRP A 183 -18.55 -9.89 4.37
N ALA A 184 -18.10 -8.70 4.06
CA ALA A 184 -17.98 -7.63 5.07
C ALA A 184 -19.34 -7.24 5.64
N LYS A 185 -20.39 -7.10 4.81
CA LYS A 185 -21.76 -6.83 5.24
C LYS A 185 -22.31 -7.92 6.15
N GLU A 186 -22.08 -9.18 5.81
CA GLU A 186 -22.59 -10.33 6.58
C GLU A 186 -21.89 -10.51 7.93
N ASN A 187 -20.60 -10.15 8.02
CA ASN A 187 -19.77 -10.50 9.17
C ASN A 187 -19.38 -9.32 10.05
N LEU A 188 -19.34 -8.09 9.53
CA LEU A 188 -18.92 -6.91 10.29
C LEU A 188 -20.14 -6.09 10.73
N ASN A 189 -20.67 -6.41 11.91
CA ASN A 189 -21.72 -5.61 12.53
C ASN A 189 -21.12 -4.41 13.26
N LEU A 190 -20.67 -3.42 12.50
CA LEU A 190 -20.08 -2.19 13.04
C LEU A 190 -21.20 -1.14 13.26
N PRO A 191 -21.23 -0.45 14.40
CA PRO A 191 -22.21 0.60 14.63
C PRO A 191 -21.89 1.83 13.75
N ASN A 192 -22.93 2.48 13.20
CA ASN A 192 -22.79 3.68 12.38
C ASN A 192 -21.81 3.47 11.21
N CYS A 193 -21.98 2.38 10.46
CA CYS A 193 -21.11 2.06 9.33
C CYS A 193 -21.81 2.26 7.98
N VAL A 194 -20.98 2.52 6.98
CA VAL A 194 -21.32 2.60 5.55
C VAL A 194 -20.40 1.63 4.82
N PHE A 195 -20.97 0.73 4.02
CA PHE A 195 -20.20 -0.11 3.11
C PHE A 195 -20.03 0.65 1.79
N VAL A 196 -18.79 0.86 1.39
CA VAL A 196 -18.47 1.66 0.19
C VAL A 196 -18.66 0.78 -1.04
N GLU A 197 -19.70 1.11 -1.81
CA GLU A 197 -20.04 0.47 -3.08
C GLU A 197 -20.25 1.54 -4.13
N HIS A 198 -19.38 1.59 -5.11
CA HIS A 198 -19.50 2.61 -6.15
C HIS A 198 -20.66 2.28 -7.10
N ALA A 199 -21.49 3.29 -7.38
CA ALA A 199 -22.61 3.16 -8.32
C ALA A 199 -22.14 2.86 -9.76
N GLN A 200 -20.92 3.26 -10.10
CA GLN A 200 -20.22 2.95 -11.34
C GLN A 200 -18.83 2.41 -11.03
N ALA A 201 -18.29 1.60 -11.93
CA ALA A 201 -16.94 1.06 -11.79
C ALA A 201 -15.92 2.19 -11.61
N GLN A 202 -15.29 2.24 -10.45
CA GLN A 202 -14.22 3.17 -10.12
C GLN A 202 -12.87 2.43 -10.13
N PRO A 203 -11.78 3.11 -10.45
CA PRO A 203 -10.46 2.50 -10.34
C PRO A 203 -10.08 2.31 -8.87
N ASP A 204 -9.34 1.24 -8.55
CA ASP A 204 -8.94 0.89 -7.18
C ASP A 204 -8.32 2.07 -6.39
N HIS A 205 -7.65 3.01 -7.06
CA HIS A 205 -7.07 4.17 -6.40
C HIS A 205 -8.12 5.21 -5.92
N ALA A 206 -9.39 5.07 -6.32
CA ALA A 206 -10.48 5.87 -5.76
C ALA A 206 -10.69 5.51 -4.28
N ASP A 207 -10.71 4.21 -3.95
CA ASP A 207 -10.79 3.75 -2.56
C ASP A 207 -9.58 4.22 -1.73
N LEU A 208 -8.39 4.18 -2.31
CA LEU A 208 -7.19 4.69 -1.65
C LEU A 208 -7.32 6.19 -1.31
N TYR A 209 -7.86 6.97 -2.24
CA TYR A 209 -8.11 8.39 -2.01
C TYR A 209 -9.19 8.60 -0.94
N LEU A 210 -10.34 7.91 -1.01
CA LEU A 210 -11.41 8.00 -0.02
C LEU A 210 -10.91 7.63 1.39
N MET A 211 -10.14 6.55 1.52
CA MET A 211 -9.49 6.20 2.79
C MET A 211 -8.62 7.35 3.29
N SER A 212 -7.86 8.03 2.41
CA SER A 212 -6.99 9.14 2.80
C SER A 212 -7.74 10.40 3.28
N LEU A 213 -9.05 10.50 3.00
CA LEU A 213 -9.90 11.57 3.53
C LEU A 213 -10.36 11.31 4.96
N CYS A 214 -10.28 10.06 5.44
CA CYS A 214 -10.69 9.71 6.79
C CYS A 214 -9.69 10.23 7.85
N LYS A 215 -10.20 10.42 9.09
CA LYS A 215 -9.41 10.88 10.24
C LYS A 215 -8.85 9.72 11.07
N GLY A 216 -9.52 8.56 11.03
CA GLY A 216 -9.11 7.34 11.71
C GLY A 216 -9.04 6.17 10.73
N HIS A 217 -8.29 5.12 11.09
CA HIS A 217 -8.06 3.98 10.19
C HIS A 217 -7.98 2.66 10.94
N ILE A 218 -8.69 1.65 10.44
CA ILE A 218 -8.53 0.24 10.81
C ILE A 218 -8.07 -0.47 9.54
N ILE A 219 -6.78 -0.80 9.45
CA ILE A 219 -6.20 -1.35 8.24
C ILE A 219 -6.11 -2.88 8.27
N ALA A 220 -6.25 -3.51 7.12
CA ALA A 220 -5.89 -4.91 6.94
C ALA A 220 -4.36 -5.07 6.87
N ASN A 221 -3.87 -6.31 6.83
CA ASN A 221 -2.49 -6.67 6.52
C ASN A 221 -2.16 -6.43 5.02
N SER A 222 -2.39 -5.22 4.56
CA SER A 222 -2.29 -4.81 3.16
C SER A 222 -1.57 -3.49 3.00
N THR A 223 -0.57 -3.45 2.11
CA THR A 223 0.13 -2.21 1.75
C THR A 223 -0.81 -1.16 1.15
N PHE A 224 -1.91 -1.58 0.54
CA PHE A 224 -2.92 -0.68 0.02
C PHE A 224 -3.58 0.14 1.14
N SER A 225 -4.11 -0.53 2.17
CA SER A 225 -4.72 0.17 3.31
C SER A 225 -3.70 0.91 4.18
N PHE A 226 -2.46 0.41 4.25
CA PHE A 226 -1.37 1.18 4.87
C PHE A 226 -1.25 2.56 4.23
N TRP A 227 -1.22 2.64 2.89
CA TRP A 227 -1.10 3.91 2.19
C TRP A 227 -2.33 4.80 2.32
N GLY A 228 -3.53 4.23 2.38
CA GLY A 228 -4.75 5.00 2.67
C GLY A 228 -4.65 5.75 4.01
N ALA A 229 -4.14 5.07 5.04
CA ALA A 229 -3.92 5.68 6.34
C ALA A 229 -2.71 6.63 6.36
N TYR A 230 -1.60 6.25 5.71
CA TYR A 230 -0.36 7.03 5.73
C TYR A 230 -0.45 8.36 4.97
N LEU A 231 -1.25 8.40 3.90
CA LEU A 231 -1.47 9.61 3.08
C LEU A 231 -2.64 10.47 3.59
N SER A 232 -3.26 10.12 4.71
CA SER A 232 -4.36 10.91 5.26
C SER A 232 -3.89 12.32 5.67
N LYS A 233 -4.72 13.31 5.36
CA LYS A 233 -4.44 14.70 5.68
C LYS A 233 -4.56 14.94 7.19
N GLY A 234 -3.44 15.23 7.82
CA GLY A 234 -3.39 15.61 9.23
C GLY A 234 -3.17 14.43 10.17
N SER A 235 -1.96 13.86 10.16
CA SER A 235 -1.50 12.78 11.03
C SER A 235 -2.66 12.01 11.68
N SER A 236 -3.02 10.89 11.13
CA SER A 236 -4.20 10.10 11.54
C SER A 236 -4.34 10.11 13.07
N ALA A 237 -5.46 10.64 13.57
CA ALA A 237 -5.71 10.75 15.00
C ALA A 237 -5.65 9.38 15.68
N ILE A 238 -6.02 8.33 14.94
CA ILE A 238 -5.87 6.93 15.34
C ILE A 238 -5.71 6.05 14.09
N ALA A 239 -4.70 5.17 14.10
CA ALA A 239 -4.56 4.13 13.09
C ALA A 239 -4.23 2.81 13.78
N ILE A 240 -4.99 1.77 13.45
CA ILE A 240 -4.88 0.43 14.04
C ILE A 240 -4.50 -0.56 12.95
N TYR A 241 -3.47 -1.37 13.20
CA TYR A 241 -3.00 -2.40 12.28
C TYR A 241 -2.90 -3.77 12.97
N PRO A 242 -3.03 -4.89 12.25
CA PRO A 242 -2.96 -6.22 12.85
C PRO A 242 -1.52 -6.56 13.26
N LYS A 243 -1.34 -7.03 14.50
CA LYS A 243 -0.04 -7.53 14.99
C LYS A 243 0.51 -8.65 14.12
N GLN A 244 -0.38 -9.53 13.65
CA GLN A 244 -0.03 -10.58 12.72
C GLN A 244 -0.21 -10.09 11.31
N TRP A 245 0.88 -9.61 10.70
CA TRP A 245 0.86 -9.12 9.32
C TRP A 245 0.89 -10.24 8.28
N PHE A 246 1.57 -11.35 8.57
CA PHE A 246 1.67 -12.54 7.74
C PHE A 246 1.21 -13.76 8.51
N ALA A 247 0.58 -14.72 7.79
CA ALA A 247 0.29 -16.04 8.34
C ALA A 247 1.56 -16.89 8.45
N GLU A 248 2.52 -16.70 7.54
CA GLU A 248 3.82 -17.36 7.55
C GLU A 248 4.67 -16.83 8.74
N PRO A 249 4.95 -17.66 9.75
CA PRO A 249 5.55 -17.21 11.00
C PRO A 249 7.03 -16.79 10.87
N THR A 250 7.69 -17.17 9.77
CA THR A 250 9.08 -16.80 9.51
C THR A 250 9.22 -15.42 8.87
N TRP A 251 8.10 -14.81 8.45
CA TRP A 251 8.10 -13.49 7.84
C TRP A 251 7.91 -12.40 8.89
N ASN A 252 8.84 -11.48 8.91
CA ASN A 252 8.78 -10.34 9.83
C ASN A 252 7.70 -9.33 9.40
N VAL A 253 7.05 -8.74 10.38
CA VAL A 253 6.19 -7.57 10.17
C VAL A 253 7.05 -6.44 9.58
N PRO A 254 6.63 -5.80 8.48
CA PRO A 254 7.41 -4.72 7.86
C PRO A 254 7.61 -3.56 8.84
N ASP A 255 8.82 -2.99 8.87
CA ASP A 255 9.13 -1.79 9.65
C ASP A 255 8.66 -0.51 8.91
N ILE A 256 7.35 -0.39 8.75
CA ILE A 256 6.70 0.72 8.02
C ILE A 256 5.83 1.59 8.91
N PHE A 257 5.39 1.07 10.06
CA PHE A 257 4.38 1.74 10.88
C PHE A 257 4.95 2.91 11.67
N PRO A 258 4.28 4.08 11.63
CA PRO A 258 4.58 5.18 12.55
C PRO A 258 4.43 4.75 14.01
N ALA A 259 5.28 5.27 14.89
CA ALA A 259 5.31 4.86 16.30
C ALA A 259 4.01 5.13 17.09
N HIS A 260 3.17 6.06 16.59
CA HIS A 260 1.88 6.40 17.20
C HIS A 260 0.73 5.50 16.72
N TRP A 261 0.96 4.63 15.72
CA TRP A 261 -0.05 3.65 15.30
C TRP A 261 -0.13 2.50 16.29
N MET A 262 -1.32 1.96 16.46
CA MET A 262 -1.60 0.90 17.44
C MET A 262 -1.63 -0.47 16.77
N ALA A 263 -0.81 -1.39 17.27
CA ALA A 263 -0.88 -2.80 16.91
C ALA A 263 -1.94 -3.52 17.75
N LEU A 264 -2.83 -4.29 17.13
CA LEU A 264 -3.87 -5.04 17.81
C LEU A 264 -3.86 -6.53 17.42
#